data_38206259404b3ebf22ebf0c829877a29
#
_entry.id   38206259404b3ebf22ebf0c829877a29
#
_cell.length_a   1.000
_cell.length_b   1.000
_cell.length_c   1.000
_cell.angle_alpha   90.00
_cell.angle_beta   90.00
_cell.angle_gamma   90.00
#
_symmetry.space_group_name_H-M   'P 1'
#
loop_
_entity.id
_entity.type
_entity.pdbx_description
1 polymer ?
#
loop_
_entity_poly.entity_id
_entity_poly.type
_entity_poly.pdbx_seq_one_letter_code
_entity_poly.pdbx_strand_id
1 'polypeptide(L)'
;MEQLAQKLQQSAHAEQARAAAVEKQYQDWIQSLHVLFDTIELWLQPLVQAQVATLRRDTVTITENPSSGELKTYAAPALTLNVNGKAAAIKPLARFCLGCQGRVDILARENQWHLTRQLEPGEVWYLHTHDRDQGRVLDADVLASVFAAY
;
A
#
# COMPACT_ATOMS: atom_id res chain seq x y z
N MET A 1 -27.36 39.32 -0.67
CA MET A 1 -26.47 38.84 0.41
C MET A 1 -26.87 37.49 0.99
N GLU A 2 -28.17 37.28 1.24
CA GLU A 2 -28.63 36.00 1.79
C GLU A 2 -28.37 34.83 0.86
N GLN A 3 -28.60 34.99 -0.44
CA GLN A 3 -28.31 33.92 -1.43
C GLN A 3 -26.81 33.63 -1.52
N LEU A 4 -25.99 34.68 -1.44
CA LEU A 4 -24.52 34.47 -1.42
C LEU A 4 -24.07 33.74 -0.18
N ALA A 5 -24.63 34.13 0.99
CA ALA A 5 -24.31 33.46 2.26
C ALA A 5 -24.65 31.95 2.21
N GLN A 6 -25.82 31.59 1.67
CA GLN A 6 -26.23 30.20 1.49
C GLN A 6 -25.28 29.44 0.57
N LYS A 7 -24.90 30.08 -0.56
CA LYS A 7 -24.01 29.49 -1.54
C LYS A 7 -22.63 29.20 -0.93
N LEU A 8 -22.09 30.15 -0.14
CA LEU A 8 -20.80 30.00 0.52
C LEU A 8 -20.85 28.94 1.61
N GLN A 9 -21.96 28.85 2.36
CA GLN A 9 -22.15 27.79 3.34
C GLN A 9 -22.21 26.42 2.70
N GLN A 10 -22.92 26.27 1.57
CA GLN A 10 -22.99 25.01 0.83
C GLN A 10 -21.62 24.61 0.30
N SER A 11 -20.84 25.56 -0.22
CA SER A 11 -19.46 25.30 -0.67
C SER A 11 -18.57 24.83 0.47
N ALA A 12 -18.65 25.47 1.64
CA ALA A 12 -17.88 25.09 2.81
C ALA A 12 -18.24 23.68 3.29
N HIS A 13 -19.53 23.35 3.33
CA HIS A 13 -19.99 22.01 3.70
C HIS A 13 -19.52 20.95 2.71
N ALA A 14 -19.55 21.26 1.40
CA ALA A 14 -19.09 20.34 0.37
C ALA A 14 -17.58 20.08 0.47
N GLU A 15 -16.78 21.11 0.78
CA GLU A 15 -15.35 20.97 0.99
C GLU A 15 -15.04 20.13 2.23
N GLN A 16 -15.77 20.36 3.33
CA GLN A 16 -15.61 19.55 4.55
C GLN A 16 -15.97 18.09 4.30
N ALA A 17 -17.03 17.82 3.54
CA ALA A 17 -17.43 16.46 3.19
C ALA A 17 -16.37 15.77 2.33
N ARG A 18 -15.78 16.47 1.36
CA ARG A 18 -14.69 15.93 0.54
C ARG A 18 -13.44 15.63 1.37
N ALA A 19 -13.08 16.54 2.27
CA ALA A 19 -11.94 16.33 3.16
C ALA A 19 -12.15 15.12 4.09
N ALA A 20 -13.35 14.97 4.65
CA ALA A 20 -13.70 13.83 5.48
C ALA A 20 -13.66 12.52 4.70
N ALA A 21 -14.11 12.51 3.44
CA ALA A 21 -14.08 11.33 2.57
C ALA A 21 -12.63 10.93 2.25
N VAL A 22 -11.75 11.88 1.97
CA VAL A 22 -10.33 11.62 1.73
C VAL A 22 -9.66 11.07 2.99
N GLU A 23 -9.93 11.66 4.15
CA GLU A 23 -9.37 11.17 5.42
C GLU A 23 -9.79 9.73 5.69
N LYS A 24 -11.05 9.39 5.44
CA LYS A 24 -11.54 8.01 5.57
C LYS A 24 -10.82 7.06 4.63
N GLN A 25 -10.56 7.48 3.38
CA GLN A 25 -9.80 6.67 2.42
C GLN A 25 -8.40 6.38 2.94
N TYR A 26 -7.72 7.34 3.56
CA TYR A 26 -6.41 7.13 4.16
C TYR A 26 -6.47 6.21 5.38
N GLN A 27 -7.48 6.35 6.23
CA GLN A 27 -7.63 5.46 7.39
C GLN A 27 -7.87 4.01 6.93
N ASP A 28 -8.73 3.81 5.96
CA ASP A 28 -8.98 2.49 5.37
C ASP A 28 -7.71 1.91 4.73
N TRP A 29 -6.93 2.76 4.06
CA TRP A 29 -5.66 2.37 3.45
C TRP A 29 -4.64 1.92 4.49
N ILE A 30 -4.44 2.70 5.54
CA ILE A 30 -3.50 2.38 6.62
C ILE A 30 -3.91 1.06 7.28
N GLN A 31 -5.21 0.86 7.53
CA GLN A 31 -5.72 -0.39 8.08
C GLN A 31 -5.45 -1.57 7.15
N SER A 32 -5.72 -1.42 5.85
CA SER A 32 -5.40 -2.44 4.84
C SER A 32 -3.93 -2.79 4.82
N LEU A 33 -3.05 -1.79 4.95
CA LEU A 33 -1.61 -2.02 4.99
C LEU A 33 -1.21 -2.85 6.20
N HIS A 34 -1.75 -2.56 7.38
CA HIS A 34 -1.44 -3.35 8.57
C HIS A 34 -1.88 -4.81 8.40
N VAL A 35 -3.07 -5.04 7.88
CA VAL A 35 -3.56 -6.39 7.60
C VAL A 35 -2.69 -7.10 6.57
N LEU A 36 -2.34 -6.41 5.48
CA LEU A 36 -1.48 -6.96 4.44
C LEU A 36 -0.12 -7.37 5.00
N PHE A 37 0.54 -6.48 5.76
CA PHE A 37 1.87 -6.75 6.30
C PHE A 37 1.83 -7.84 7.37
N ASP A 38 0.80 -7.91 8.19
CA ASP A 38 0.61 -9.01 9.13
C ASP A 38 0.50 -10.34 8.39
N THR A 39 -0.25 -10.37 7.28
CA THR A 39 -0.43 -11.55 6.46
C THR A 39 0.89 -11.97 5.78
N ILE A 40 1.62 -11.01 5.23
CA ILE A 40 2.92 -11.27 4.59
C ILE A 40 3.91 -11.84 5.63
N GLU A 41 3.98 -11.25 6.82
CA GLU A 41 4.84 -11.77 7.88
C GLU A 41 4.49 -13.21 8.25
N LEU A 42 3.20 -13.51 8.31
CA LEU A 42 2.73 -14.86 8.58
C LEU A 42 3.18 -15.85 7.49
N TRP A 43 3.02 -15.47 6.22
CA TRP A 43 3.45 -16.29 5.08
C TRP A 43 4.97 -16.54 5.07
N LEU A 44 5.75 -15.59 5.56
CA LEU A 44 7.21 -15.68 5.56
C LEU A 44 7.77 -16.41 6.79
N GLN A 45 6.94 -16.75 7.78
CA GLN A 45 7.40 -17.43 9.00
C GLN A 45 8.15 -18.74 8.74
N PRO A 46 7.76 -19.59 7.77
CA PRO A 46 8.55 -20.79 7.49
C PRO A 46 10.00 -20.51 7.13
N LEU A 47 10.27 -19.40 6.43
CA LEU A 47 11.65 -19.00 6.10
C LEU A 47 12.42 -18.56 7.34
N VAL A 48 11.76 -17.85 8.25
CA VAL A 48 12.35 -17.44 9.52
C VAL A 48 12.65 -18.66 10.41
N GLN A 49 11.70 -19.57 10.50
CA GLN A 49 11.86 -20.81 11.29
C GLN A 49 12.97 -21.70 10.72
N ALA A 50 13.13 -21.73 9.40
CA ALA A 50 14.23 -22.45 8.75
C ALA A 50 15.57 -21.71 8.85
N GLN A 51 15.62 -20.54 9.47
CA GLN A 51 16.82 -19.71 9.65
C GLN A 51 17.45 -19.25 8.33
N VAL A 52 16.63 -19.11 7.27
CA VAL A 52 17.08 -18.58 5.97
C VAL A 52 16.63 -17.14 5.75
N ALA A 53 15.82 -16.59 6.64
CA ALA A 53 15.36 -15.22 6.55
C ALA A 53 15.24 -14.53 7.91
N THR A 54 15.45 -13.23 7.92
CA THR A 54 15.12 -12.35 9.05
C THR A 54 14.20 -11.25 8.56
N LEU A 55 13.26 -10.86 9.42
CA LEU A 55 12.29 -9.80 9.12
C LEU A 55 12.39 -8.70 10.16
N ARG A 56 12.28 -7.45 9.70
CA ARG A 56 12.14 -6.30 10.58
C ARG A 56 11.00 -5.42 10.07
N ARG A 57 10.04 -5.16 10.95
CA ARG A 57 8.93 -4.26 10.65
C ARG A 57 9.28 -2.86 11.12
N ASP A 58 9.24 -1.91 10.22
CA ASP A 58 9.51 -0.50 10.48
C ASP A 58 8.27 0.32 10.22
N THR A 59 8.30 1.57 10.66
CA THR A 59 7.31 2.58 10.32
C THR A 59 7.97 3.60 9.40
N VAL A 60 7.34 3.86 8.26
CA VAL A 60 7.82 4.87 7.31
C VAL A 60 6.80 6.00 7.20
N THR A 61 7.28 7.17 6.81
CA THR A 61 6.43 8.34 6.56
C THR A 61 6.24 8.50 5.06
N ILE A 62 4.99 8.60 4.64
CA ILE A 62 4.63 8.77 3.24
C ILE A 62 3.97 10.14 3.08
N THR A 63 4.38 10.87 2.05
CA THR A 63 3.75 12.15 1.68
C THR A 63 3.26 12.03 0.25
N GLU A 64 1.98 12.29 0.04
CA GLU A 64 1.38 12.25 -1.29
C GLU A 64 0.32 13.32 -1.46
N ASN A 65 -0.01 13.62 -2.71
CA ASN A 65 -1.06 14.58 -3.07
C ASN A 65 -2.30 13.81 -3.55
N PRO A 66 -3.41 13.84 -2.79
CA PRO A 66 -4.63 13.13 -3.16
C PRO A 66 -5.49 13.89 -4.21
N SER A 67 -4.89 14.69 -5.06
CA SER A 67 -5.56 15.49 -6.10
C SER A 67 -6.40 16.67 -5.58
N SER A 68 -6.37 16.94 -4.28
CA SER A 68 -7.10 18.08 -3.69
C SER A 68 -6.24 19.33 -3.56
N GLY A 69 -4.97 19.27 -3.99
CA GLY A 69 -4.03 20.38 -3.88
C GLY A 69 -3.28 20.43 -2.54
N GLU A 70 -3.68 19.65 -1.55
CA GLU A 70 -3.02 19.57 -0.25
C GLU A 70 -2.24 18.26 -0.14
N LEU A 71 -1.01 18.36 0.38
CA LEU A 71 -0.19 17.20 0.68
C LEU A 71 -0.73 16.49 1.91
N LYS A 72 -0.79 15.16 1.84
CA LYS A 72 -1.11 14.29 2.97
C LYS A 72 0.15 13.54 3.39
N THR A 73 0.50 13.65 4.67
CA THR A 73 1.60 12.93 5.28
C THR A 73 1.04 11.96 6.31
N TYR A 74 1.46 10.70 6.25
CA TYR A 74 1.00 9.67 7.17
C TYR A 74 2.07 8.62 7.42
N ALA A 75 1.94 7.92 8.54
CA ALA A 75 2.81 6.81 8.90
C ALA A 75 2.22 5.50 8.38
N ALA A 76 3.07 4.61 7.90
CA ALA A 76 2.67 3.32 7.36
C ALA A 76 3.70 2.26 7.70
N PRO A 77 3.30 0.96 7.74
CA PRO A 77 4.24 -0.13 7.97
C PRO A 77 5.11 -0.38 6.74
N ALA A 78 6.31 -0.88 6.99
CA ALA A 78 7.22 -1.38 5.96
C ALA A 78 7.96 -2.60 6.50
N LEU A 79 8.44 -3.48 5.62
CA LEU A 79 9.25 -4.62 5.98
C LEU A 79 10.63 -4.51 5.35
N THR A 80 11.64 -4.75 6.16
CA THR A 80 13.01 -5.00 5.70
C THR A 80 13.30 -6.47 5.93
N LEU A 81 13.81 -7.14 4.90
CA LEU A 81 14.08 -8.56 4.92
C LEU A 81 15.54 -8.82 4.58
N ASN A 82 16.06 -9.90 5.15
CA ASN A 82 17.28 -10.52 4.66
C ASN A 82 16.93 -11.97 4.37
N VAL A 83 17.09 -12.39 3.13
CA VAL A 83 16.80 -13.74 2.68
C VAL A 83 18.06 -14.32 2.09
N ASN A 84 18.57 -15.37 2.69
CA ASN A 84 19.82 -16.01 2.25
C ASN A 84 21.01 -15.04 2.18
N GLY A 85 21.10 -14.09 3.12
CA GLY A 85 22.13 -13.06 3.15
C GLY A 85 21.92 -11.90 2.20
N LYS A 86 20.77 -11.82 1.51
CA LYS A 86 20.47 -10.78 0.53
C LYS A 86 19.30 -9.93 0.99
N ALA A 87 19.48 -8.60 0.89
CA ALA A 87 18.48 -7.66 1.35
C ALA A 87 17.27 -7.61 0.42
N ALA A 88 16.09 -7.42 1.00
CA ALA A 88 14.86 -7.10 0.30
C ALA A 88 14.04 -6.12 1.14
N ALA A 89 13.09 -5.44 0.52
CA ALA A 89 12.22 -4.51 1.22
C ALA A 89 10.82 -4.51 0.59
N ILE A 90 9.82 -4.37 1.44
CA ILE A 90 8.42 -4.21 1.03
C ILE A 90 7.94 -2.90 1.64
N LYS A 91 7.61 -1.93 0.79
CA LYS A 91 7.29 -0.56 1.22
C LYS A 91 6.06 -0.03 0.51
N PRO A 92 5.07 0.53 1.25
CA PRO A 92 3.97 1.23 0.60
C PRO A 92 4.49 2.43 -0.19
N LEU A 93 3.91 2.67 -1.36
CA LEU A 93 4.25 3.82 -2.19
C LEU A 93 3.21 4.92 -2.05
N ALA A 94 1.93 4.62 -2.31
CA ALA A 94 0.86 5.60 -2.32
C ALA A 94 -0.52 4.95 -2.24
N ARG A 95 -1.47 5.66 -1.62
CA ARG A 95 -2.89 5.28 -1.67
C ARG A 95 -3.48 5.56 -3.05
N PHE A 96 -3.13 6.70 -3.63
CA PHE A 96 -3.66 7.12 -4.92
C PHE A 96 -2.65 6.78 -6.00
N CYS A 97 -3.05 5.92 -6.92
CA CYS A 97 -2.25 5.44 -8.03
C CYS A 97 -3.15 5.29 -9.27
N LEU A 98 -2.52 5.36 -10.42
CA LEU A 98 -3.26 5.23 -11.67
C LEU A 98 -3.74 3.79 -11.86
N GLY A 99 -5.06 3.63 -11.95
CA GLY A 99 -5.68 2.33 -12.17
C GLY A 99 -5.74 1.39 -10.96
N CYS A 100 -5.43 1.88 -9.77
CA CYS A 100 -5.51 1.09 -8.54
C CYS A 100 -5.89 1.94 -7.33
N GLN A 101 -6.19 1.30 -6.22
CA GLN A 101 -6.55 1.97 -4.96
C GLN A 101 -5.49 1.75 -3.89
N GLY A 102 -4.25 1.69 -4.29
CA GLY A 102 -3.09 1.59 -3.44
C GLY A 102 -1.99 0.76 -4.07
N ARG A 103 -0.75 1.15 -3.83
CA ARG A 103 0.43 0.47 -4.37
C ARG A 103 1.46 0.26 -3.28
N VAL A 104 2.06 -0.93 -3.28
CA VAL A 104 3.17 -1.32 -2.41
C VAL A 104 4.29 -1.85 -3.30
N ASP A 105 5.50 -1.33 -3.13
CA ASP A 105 6.66 -1.79 -3.89
C ASP A 105 7.38 -2.91 -3.17
N ILE A 106 7.88 -3.88 -3.93
CA ILE A 106 8.75 -4.96 -3.46
C ILE A 106 10.08 -4.84 -4.18
N LEU A 107 11.13 -4.57 -3.40
CA LEU A 107 12.50 -4.46 -3.91
C LEU A 107 13.23 -5.72 -3.51
N ALA A 108 13.52 -6.59 -4.47
CA ALA A 108 14.14 -7.89 -4.24
C ALA A 108 15.29 -8.10 -5.22
N ARG A 109 16.52 -8.07 -4.73
CA ARG A 109 17.75 -8.14 -5.54
C ARG A 109 17.77 -7.00 -6.56
N GLU A 110 17.92 -7.33 -7.85
CA GLU A 110 17.90 -6.36 -8.95
C GLU A 110 16.51 -6.18 -9.55
N ASN A 111 15.53 -6.94 -9.05
CA ASN A 111 14.17 -6.91 -9.58
C ASN A 111 13.28 -6.04 -8.72
N GLN A 112 12.40 -5.34 -9.38
CA GLN A 112 11.35 -4.56 -8.73
C GLN A 112 10.00 -5.16 -9.09
N TRP A 113 9.25 -5.52 -8.04
CA TRP A 113 7.89 -6.02 -8.13
C TRP A 113 6.99 -4.99 -7.47
N HIS A 114 5.71 -5.03 -7.73
CA HIS A 114 4.79 -4.20 -6.96
C HIS A 114 3.46 -4.91 -6.73
N LEU A 115 2.79 -4.49 -5.66
CA LEU A 115 1.44 -4.91 -5.33
C LEU A 115 0.49 -3.76 -5.61
N THR A 116 -0.66 -4.09 -6.20
CA THR A 116 -1.76 -3.13 -6.36
C THR A 116 -2.98 -3.64 -5.62
N ARG A 117 -3.72 -2.69 -5.02
CA ARG A 117 -4.98 -2.98 -4.34
C ARG A 117 -6.14 -2.59 -5.24
N GLN A 118 -7.11 -3.49 -5.38
CA GLN A 118 -8.38 -3.23 -6.04
C GLN A 118 -9.49 -3.40 -5.01
N LEU A 119 -10.43 -2.43 -4.95
CA LEU A 119 -11.50 -2.43 -3.96
C LEU A 119 -12.84 -2.91 -4.53
N GLU A 120 -13.01 -2.92 -5.86
CA GLU A 120 -14.26 -3.33 -6.49
C GLU A 120 -14.08 -4.65 -7.24
N PRO A 121 -14.96 -5.64 -7.04
CA PRO A 121 -16.11 -5.66 -6.13
C PRO A 121 -15.76 -5.86 -4.65
N GLY A 122 -14.55 -6.24 -4.31
CA GLY A 122 -14.03 -6.38 -2.97
C GLY A 122 -12.52 -6.19 -2.97
N GLU A 123 -11.92 -6.09 -1.78
CA GLU A 123 -10.48 -5.87 -1.65
C GLU A 123 -9.70 -7.08 -2.12
N VAL A 124 -8.88 -6.89 -3.14
CA VAL A 124 -7.96 -7.90 -3.68
C VAL A 124 -6.62 -7.24 -3.96
N TRP A 125 -5.54 -7.92 -3.59
CA TRP A 125 -4.17 -7.52 -3.91
C TRP A 125 -3.65 -8.35 -5.07
N TYR A 126 -2.90 -7.70 -5.98
CA TYR A 126 -2.28 -8.33 -7.15
C TYR A 126 -0.79 -8.09 -7.15
N LEU A 127 0.00 -9.11 -7.48
CA LEU A 127 1.44 -8.98 -7.69
C LEU A 127 1.71 -8.77 -9.18
N HIS A 128 2.52 -7.74 -9.47
CA HIS A 128 2.93 -7.37 -10.82
C HIS A 128 4.45 -7.39 -10.96
N THR A 129 4.92 -7.78 -12.14
CA THR A 129 6.34 -7.66 -12.52
C THR A 129 6.61 -6.39 -13.32
N HIS A 130 5.60 -5.91 -14.06
CA HIS A 130 5.65 -4.71 -14.89
C HIS A 130 4.38 -3.89 -14.69
N ASP A 131 4.46 -2.59 -14.97
CA ASP A 131 3.32 -1.69 -14.80
C ASP A 131 2.14 -2.03 -15.72
N ARG A 132 2.38 -2.76 -16.81
CA ARG A 132 1.36 -3.09 -17.81
C ARG A 132 0.84 -4.51 -17.74
N ASP A 133 1.36 -5.36 -16.84
CA ASP A 133 0.83 -6.69 -16.70
C ASP A 133 -0.49 -6.69 -15.93
N GLN A 134 -1.27 -7.77 -16.07
CA GLN A 134 -2.54 -7.90 -15.36
C GLN A 134 -2.37 -8.28 -13.90
N GLY A 135 -1.18 -8.76 -13.55
CA GLY A 135 -0.89 -9.23 -12.22
C GLY A 135 -1.49 -10.59 -11.89
N ARG A 136 -1.08 -11.12 -10.77
CA ARG A 136 -1.60 -12.37 -10.20
C ARG A 136 -2.18 -12.06 -8.81
N VAL A 137 -3.31 -12.69 -8.49
CA VAL A 137 -3.89 -12.55 -7.14
C VAL A 137 -2.85 -12.99 -6.12
N LEU A 138 -2.62 -12.13 -5.13
CA LEU A 138 -1.60 -12.37 -4.11
C LEU A 138 -2.05 -13.48 -3.16
N ASP A 139 -1.18 -14.46 -2.99
CA ASP A 139 -1.25 -15.50 -1.96
C ASP A 139 0.18 -15.87 -1.53
N ALA A 140 0.31 -16.82 -0.64
CA ALA A 140 1.63 -17.23 -0.14
C ALA A 140 2.53 -17.77 -1.26
N ASP A 141 1.98 -18.54 -2.19
CA ASP A 141 2.75 -19.13 -3.28
C ASP A 141 3.19 -18.06 -4.29
N VAL A 142 2.31 -17.11 -4.59
CA VAL A 142 2.62 -15.99 -5.48
C VAL A 142 3.72 -15.11 -4.86
N LEU A 143 3.63 -14.81 -3.56
CA LEU A 143 4.69 -14.09 -2.86
C LEU A 143 6.00 -14.88 -2.88
N ALA A 144 5.94 -16.19 -2.66
CA ALA A 144 7.14 -17.04 -2.68
C ALA A 144 7.89 -16.95 -4.00
N SER A 145 7.19 -16.73 -5.12
CA SER A 145 7.83 -16.60 -6.43
C SER A 145 8.81 -15.43 -6.53
N VAL A 146 8.61 -14.39 -5.72
CA VAL A 146 9.52 -13.23 -5.64
C VAL A 146 10.89 -13.65 -5.13
N PHE A 147 10.94 -14.60 -4.19
CA PHE A 147 12.15 -15.04 -3.52
C PHE A 147 12.72 -16.37 -4.08
N ALA A 148 12.08 -16.91 -5.11
CA ALA A 148 12.48 -18.22 -5.66
C ALA A 148 13.90 -18.22 -6.24
N ALA A 149 14.43 -17.05 -6.63
CA ALA A 149 15.79 -16.91 -7.17
C ALA A 149 16.84 -16.51 -6.12
N TYR A 150 16.47 -16.44 -4.86
CA TYR A 150 17.39 -16.13 -3.77
C TYR A 150 18.14 -17.41 -3.36
#